data_09655fd55fb4fb4eef3b72a0e83c1e57
#
_entry.id   09655fd55fb4fb4eef3b72a0e83c1e57
#
_cell.length_a   1.000
_cell.length_b   1.000
_cell.length_c   1.000
_cell.angle_alpha   90.00
_cell.angle_beta   90.00
_cell.angle_gamma   90.00
#
_symmetry.space_group_name_H-M   'P 1'
#
loop_
_entity.id
_entity.type
_entity.pdbx_description
1 polymer ?
#
loop_
_entity_poly.entity_id
_entity_poly.type
_entity_poly.pdbx_seq_one_letter_code
_entity_poly.pdbx_strand_id
1 'polypeptide(L)'
;MNNLNSANKEFKNILKKRNMLSDTMGEDISESWIRCISTGLNPFKDPKQRLISSIELKQIKERNEALRKIIIPEIELLYSQIAGTNFMVAYSDENGLVLDTIYDKTCLQGDVGKSVIPGSIWAEKVCGTNGLGLSVELKKPTIVSGKEHFFIAHEKISCFASPIINYDGKTIGIIDASTDSKSREQHTLALVKLATRSIETKLFIKKFSNELILSFHPRSEYLSTTSVGLLAINGDGVVVGANTSAKIMLHGLVDLKNENFNNIFTNSFSSIASDLLNNKILKITDHLGSSVFVVKSQNFGESKIKETNTSNKTYACKSCKDTKIKREKCVLIRSTFLETNNISVASRKLGVSRTTIYKHIN
;
A
#
# COMPACT_ATOMS: atom_id res chain seq x y z
N MET A 1 -14.59 28.66 -23.77
CA MET A 1 -14.26 28.07 -25.08
C MET A 1 -12.93 28.57 -25.68
N ASN A 2 -12.60 29.87 -25.64
CA ASN A 2 -11.35 30.38 -26.24
C ASN A 2 -10.05 29.82 -25.63
N ASN A 3 -10.00 29.57 -24.34
CA ASN A 3 -8.78 29.07 -23.63
C ASN A 3 -8.44 27.63 -24.00
N LEU A 4 -9.44 26.76 -24.17
CA LEU A 4 -9.23 25.35 -24.51
C LEU A 4 -8.71 25.17 -25.94
N ASN A 5 -9.25 25.94 -26.88
CA ASN A 5 -8.80 25.95 -28.28
C ASN A 5 -7.34 26.45 -28.40
N SER A 6 -6.97 27.47 -27.60
CA SER A 6 -5.59 27.96 -27.52
C SER A 6 -4.64 26.89 -26.95
N ALA A 7 -5.02 26.22 -25.86
CA ALA A 7 -4.21 25.17 -25.25
C ALA A 7 -4.02 23.96 -26.18
N ASN A 8 -5.07 23.54 -26.90
CA ASN A 8 -4.98 22.46 -27.90
C ASN A 8 -4.04 22.82 -29.08
N LYS A 9 -4.04 24.06 -29.51
CA LYS A 9 -3.11 24.53 -30.57
C LYS A 9 -1.67 24.51 -30.05
N GLU A 10 -1.47 25.00 -28.84
CA GLU A 10 -0.12 25.02 -28.22
C GLU A 10 0.36 23.58 -27.94
N PHE A 11 -0.50 22.67 -27.49
CA PHE A 11 -0.19 21.26 -27.34
C PHE A 11 0.38 20.63 -28.60
N LYS A 12 -0.30 20.83 -29.75
CA LYS A 12 0.21 20.34 -31.05
C LYS A 12 1.57 20.96 -31.44
N ASN A 13 1.78 22.25 -31.16
CA ASN A 13 3.06 22.92 -31.41
C ASN A 13 4.19 22.33 -30.53
N ILE A 14 3.91 22.04 -29.26
CA ILE A 14 4.87 21.45 -28.34
C ILE A 14 5.24 20.03 -28.78
N LEU A 15 4.25 19.20 -29.14
CA LEU A 15 4.50 17.85 -29.66
C LEU A 15 5.43 17.87 -30.86
N LYS A 16 5.16 18.78 -31.83
CA LYS A 16 6.01 18.96 -33.03
C LYS A 16 7.44 19.35 -32.64
N LYS A 17 7.63 20.30 -31.72
CA LYS A 17 8.96 20.71 -31.22
C LYS A 17 9.72 19.61 -30.51
N ARG A 18 9.01 18.70 -29.81
CA ARG A 18 9.61 17.57 -29.10
C ARG A 18 9.75 16.30 -29.96
N ASN A 19 9.44 16.34 -31.24
CA ASN A 19 9.41 15.16 -32.14
C ASN A 19 8.56 14.04 -31.60
N MET A 20 7.33 14.34 -31.16
CA MET A 20 6.35 13.39 -30.63
C MET A 20 5.12 13.37 -31.55
N LEU A 21 4.55 12.18 -31.72
CA LEU A 21 3.27 12.01 -32.42
C LEU A 21 2.13 12.01 -31.41
N SER A 22 1.03 12.71 -31.74
CA SER A 22 -0.16 12.74 -30.89
C SER A 22 -0.73 11.34 -30.62
N ASP A 23 -0.68 10.48 -31.63
CA ASP A 23 -1.28 9.14 -31.62
C ASP A 23 -0.50 8.12 -30.76
N THR A 24 0.73 8.47 -30.34
CA THR A 24 1.53 7.64 -29.43
C THR A 24 1.35 7.97 -27.96
N MET A 25 0.64 9.08 -27.67
CA MET A 25 0.40 9.56 -26.31
C MET A 25 -0.99 9.13 -25.83
N GLY A 26 -1.07 8.45 -24.69
CA GLY A 26 -2.33 8.05 -24.10
C GLY A 26 -3.25 9.26 -23.81
N GLU A 27 -4.55 9.04 -23.82
CA GLU A 27 -5.56 10.10 -23.59
C GLU A 27 -5.34 10.82 -22.26
N ASP A 28 -5.14 10.08 -21.15
CA ASP A 28 -4.87 10.65 -19.82
C ASP A 28 -3.67 11.62 -19.81
N ILE A 29 -2.59 11.25 -20.51
CA ILE A 29 -1.37 12.08 -20.63
C ILE A 29 -1.64 13.32 -21.46
N SER A 30 -2.34 13.16 -22.58
CA SER A 30 -2.69 14.27 -23.46
C SER A 30 -3.57 15.32 -22.77
N GLU A 31 -4.59 14.86 -22.02
CA GLU A 31 -5.44 15.73 -21.21
C GLU A 31 -4.67 16.42 -20.09
N SER A 32 -3.75 15.71 -19.43
CA SER A 32 -2.87 16.28 -18.41
C SER A 32 -1.99 17.40 -19.00
N TRP A 33 -1.41 17.18 -20.18
CA TRP A 33 -0.62 18.21 -20.86
C TRP A 33 -1.45 19.45 -21.18
N ILE A 34 -2.68 19.27 -21.65
CA ILE A 34 -3.59 20.38 -21.95
C ILE A 34 -3.91 21.15 -20.65
N ARG A 35 -4.14 20.47 -19.52
CA ARG A 35 -4.32 21.12 -18.20
C ARG A 35 -3.07 21.91 -17.81
N CYS A 36 -1.87 21.34 -17.96
CA CYS A 36 -0.61 21.99 -17.63
C CYS A 36 -0.39 23.27 -18.51
N ILE A 37 -0.67 23.21 -19.80
CA ILE A 37 -0.59 24.35 -20.70
C ILE A 37 -1.59 25.43 -20.30
N SER A 38 -2.82 25.03 -19.94
CA SER A 38 -3.89 25.96 -19.54
C SER A 38 -3.56 26.73 -18.25
N THR A 39 -2.69 26.16 -17.38
CA THR A 39 -2.17 26.84 -16.18
C THR A 39 -0.95 27.73 -16.45
N GLY A 40 -0.50 27.83 -17.72
CA GLY A 40 0.62 28.68 -18.13
C GLY A 40 2.00 28.02 -17.94
N LEU A 41 2.06 26.70 -17.72
CA LEU A 41 3.33 25.99 -17.64
C LEU A 41 3.98 25.90 -19.03
N ASN A 42 5.32 25.97 -19.06
CA ASN A 42 6.12 25.83 -20.27
C ASN A 42 7.10 24.66 -20.14
N PRO A 43 6.98 23.59 -20.97
CA PRO A 43 7.77 22.38 -20.85
C PRO A 43 9.27 22.57 -21.14
N PHE A 44 9.65 23.68 -21.78
CA PHE A 44 11.04 24.05 -22.14
C PHE A 44 11.75 24.83 -21.02
N LYS A 45 11.07 25.18 -19.94
CA LYS A 45 11.63 25.80 -18.75
C LYS A 45 11.76 24.76 -17.63
N ASP A 46 12.68 24.99 -16.70
CA ASP A 46 12.78 24.14 -15.51
C ASP A 46 11.53 24.30 -14.63
N PRO A 47 11.04 23.21 -14.03
CA PRO A 47 9.92 23.27 -13.10
C PRO A 47 10.29 24.13 -11.90
N LYS A 48 9.40 25.04 -11.52
CA LYS A 48 9.54 25.81 -10.27
C LYS A 48 9.11 24.95 -9.10
N GLN A 49 9.97 24.02 -8.69
CA GLN A 49 9.68 23.15 -7.56
C GLN A 49 9.38 23.99 -6.32
N ARG A 50 8.25 23.68 -5.67
CA ARG A 50 7.86 24.29 -4.40
C ARG A 50 8.25 23.34 -3.27
N LEU A 51 8.99 23.87 -2.32
CA LEU A 51 9.32 23.21 -1.06
C LEU A 51 8.61 23.95 0.06
N ILE A 52 7.96 23.22 0.95
CA ILE A 52 7.45 23.76 2.21
C ILE A 52 8.59 23.84 3.24
N SER A 53 8.41 24.64 4.28
CA SER A 53 9.40 24.74 5.35
C SER A 53 9.51 23.44 6.16
N SER A 54 10.68 23.19 6.75
CA SER A 54 10.90 22.00 7.59
C SER A 54 9.96 21.95 8.80
N ILE A 55 9.59 23.12 9.34
CA ILE A 55 8.65 23.25 10.45
C ILE A 55 7.24 22.81 10.01
N GLU A 56 6.79 23.31 8.86
CA GLU A 56 5.48 22.96 8.29
C GLU A 56 5.41 21.46 7.92
N LEU A 57 6.46 20.94 7.30
CA LEU A 57 6.56 19.49 7.01
C LEU A 57 6.45 18.65 8.28
N LYS A 58 7.15 19.05 9.35
CA LYS A 58 7.08 18.36 10.64
C LYS A 58 5.66 18.35 11.19
N GLN A 59 4.97 19.49 11.20
CA GLN A 59 3.59 19.59 11.68
C GLN A 59 2.62 18.72 10.85
N ILE A 60 2.80 18.67 9.51
CA ILE A 60 1.99 17.82 8.64
C ILE A 60 2.26 16.34 8.92
N LYS A 61 3.52 15.95 9.09
CA LYS A 61 3.89 14.57 9.44
C LYS A 61 3.33 14.13 10.80
N GLU A 62 3.33 15.01 11.79
CA GLU A 62 2.75 14.75 13.12
C GLU A 62 1.24 14.55 13.03
N ARG A 63 0.52 15.41 12.29
CA ARG A 63 -0.92 15.23 12.05
C ARG A 63 -1.26 13.91 11.34
N ASN A 64 -0.39 13.45 10.46
CA ASN A 64 -0.55 12.20 9.70
C ASN A 64 0.14 10.99 10.36
N GLU A 65 0.63 11.10 11.60
CA GLU A 65 1.43 10.04 12.24
C GLU A 65 0.71 8.69 12.28
N ALA A 66 -0.57 8.67 12.62
CA ALA A 66 -1.37 7.44 12.70
C ALA A 66 -1.51 6.74 11.34
N LEU A 67 -1.56 7.51 10.25
CA LEU A 67 -1.61 7.01 8.87
C LEU A 67 -0.22 6.56 8.43
N ARG A 68 0.81 7.36 8.69
CA ARG A 68 2.21 7.05 8.37
C ARG A 68 2.69 5.75 9.04
N LYS A 69 2.25 5.46 10.27
CA LYS A 69 2.55 4.18 10.95
C LYS A 69 2.05 2.94 10.20
N ILE A 70 1.03 3.10 9.35
CA ILE A 70 0.51 2.02 8.50
C ILE A 70 1.22 2.01 7.16
N ILE A 71 1.51 3.20 6.59
CA ILE A 71 2.07 3.35 5.24
C ILE A 71 3.57 3.02 5.21
N ILE A 72 4.36 3.51 6.17
CA ILE A 72 5.82 3.36 6.13
C ILE A 72 6.27 1.90 6.01
N PRO A 73 5.76 0.95 6.81
CA PRO A 73 6.14 -0.46 6.64
C PRO A 73 5.80 -1.04 5.26
N GLU A 74 4.72 -0.57 4.62
CA GLU A 74 4.32 -1.04 3.30
C GLU A 74 5.22 -0.48 2.19
N ILE A 75 5.65 0.77 2.27
CA ILE A 75 6.59 1.34 1.30
C ILE A 75 8.01 0.79 1.52
N GLU A 76 8.40 0.42 2.75
CA GLU A 76 9.64 -0.31 3.04
C GLU A 76 9.62 -1.71 2.40
N LEU A 77 8.49 -2.43 2.54
CA LEU A 77 8.30 -3.73 1.91
C LEU A 77 8.32 -3.60 0.39
N LEU A 78 7.56 -2.65 -0.18
CA LEU A 78 7.57 -2.37 -1.63
C LEU A 78 8.99 -2.08 -2.12
N TYR A 79 9.72 -1.20 -1.43
CA TYR A 79 11.10 -0.88 -1.77
C TYR A 79 11.99 -2.13 -1.76
N SER A 80 11.85 -3.01 -0.77
CA SER A 80 12.62 -4.25 -0.69
C SER A 80 12.35 -5.20 -1.87
N GLN A 81 11.14 -5.18 -2.43
CA GLN A 81 10.74 -6.00 -3.59
C GLN A 81 11.27 -5.46 -4.92
N ILE A 82 11.52 -4.15 -5.02
CA ILE A 82 12.03 -3.49 -6.22
C ILE A 82 13.47 -2.97 -6.04
N ALA A 83 14.07 -3.16 -4.86
CA ALA A 83 15.44 -2.71 -4.55
C ALA A 83 16.49 -3.38 -5.46
N GLY A 84 17.58 -2.67 -5.72
CA GLY A 84 18.62 -3.06 -6.66
C GLY A 84 18.36 -2.65 -8.13
N THR A 85 17.24 -1.99 -8.39
CA THR A 85 16.84 -1.48 -9.71
C THR A 85 16.88 0.06 -9.79
N ASN A 86 17.59 0.71 -8.86
CA ASN A 86 17.72 2.19 -8.75
C ASN A 86 16.37 2.91 -8.64
N PHE A 87 15.48 2.38 -7.80
CA PHE A 87 14.19 2.99 -7.51
C PHE A 87 14.22 3.86 -6.27
N MET A 88 13.37 4.87 -6.28
CA MET A 88 12.89 5.56 -5.11
C MET A 88 11.41 5.27 -4.92
N VAL A 89 10.97 5.06 -3.69
CA VAL A 89 9.55 4.98 -3.33
C VAL A 89 9.19 6.20 -2.50
N ALA A 90 8.14 6.90 -2.92
CA ALA A 90 7.64 8.09 -2.25
C ALA A 90 6.19 7.89 -1.77
N TYR A 91 5.88 8.47 -0.62
CA TYR A 91 4.53 8.67 -0.15
C TYR A 91 4.20 10.17 -0.15
N SER A 92 3.13 10.56 -0.81
CA SER A 92 2.58 11.91 -0.77
C SER A 92 1.17 11.94 -0.15
N ASP A 93 0.78 13.12 0.33
CA ASP A 93 -0.62 13.39 0.67
C ASP A 93 -1.52 13.44 -0.57
N GLU A 94 -2.80 13.69 -0.35
CA GLU A 94 -3.82 13.82 -1.42
C GLU A 94 -3.63 15.04 -2.32
N ASN A 95 -2.74 15.96 -1.99
CA ASN A 95 -2.41 17.16 -2.77
C ASN A 95 -1.08 17.05 -3.53
N GLY A 96 -0.41 15.89 -3.45
CA GLY A 96 0.89 15.66 -4.07
C GLY A 96 2.08 16.26 -3.31
N LEU A 97 1.90 16.57 -2.02
CA LEU A 97 3.00 16.94 -1.12
C LEU A 97 3.71 15.67 -0.64
N VAL A 98 4.97 15.50 -1.01
CA VAL A 98 5.78 14.35 -0.59
C VAL A 98 6.06 14.43 0.91
N LEU A 99 5.65 13.40 1.65
CA LEU A 99 5.86 13.30 3.09
C LEU A 99 7.05 12.42 3.43
N ASP A 100 7.17 11.25 2.81
CA ASP A 100 8.24 10.30 3.09
C ASP A 100 8.79 9.72 1.79
N THR A 101 10.09 9.41 1.79
CA THR A 101 10.78 8.77 0.66
C THR A 101 11.73 7.69 1.16
N ILE A 102 11.84 6.60 0.41
CA ILE A 102 12.79 5.51 0.64
C ILE A 102 13.59 5.30 -0.64
N TYR A 103 14.90 5.34 -0.53
CA TYR A 103 15.84 5.15 -1.63
C TYR A 103 17.22 4.73 -1.09
N ASP A 104 18.06 4.21 -1.95
CA ASP A 104 19.48 3.96 -1.63
C ASP A 104 20.39 5.15 -1.99
N LYS A 105 21.66 5.04 -1.60
CA LYS A 105 22.65 6.11 -1.84
C LYS A 105 22.92 6.35 -3.33
N THR A 106 22.70 5.37 -4.20
CA THR A 106 22.95 5.49 -5.64
C THR A 106 21.88 6.33 -6.29
N CYS A 107 20.62 6.17 -5.86
CA CYS A 107 19.48 6.96 -6.33
C CYS A 107 19.65 8.47 -6.00
N LEU A 108 20.29 8.82 -4.86
CA LEU A 108 20.55 10.22 -4.47
C LEU A 108 21.37 11.02 -5.49
N GLN A 109 22.22 10.35 -6.27
CA GLN A 109 23.06 11.00 -7.28
C GLN A 109 22.30 11.25 -8.59
N GLY A 110 21.19 10.53 -8.82
CA GLY A 110 20.34 10.63 -9.99
C GLY A 110 19.36 11.81 -9.95
N ASP A 111 18.67 12.02 -11.06
CA ASP A 111 17.70 13.11 -11.23
C ASP A 111 16.48 12.92 -10.32
N VAL A 112 16.06 11.66 -10.06
CA VAL A 112 14.94 11.32 -9.19
C VAL A 112 15.22 11.71 -7.74
N GLY A 113 16.36 11.25 -7.19
CA GLY A 113 16.69 11.47 -5.77
C GLY A 113 16.93 12.94 -5.41
N LYS A 114 17.29 13.77 -6.38
CA LYS A 114 17.46 15.23 -6.19
C LYS A 114 16.14 15.98 -6.22
N SER A 115 15.15 15.47 -6.92
CA SER A 115 13.89 16.17 -7.21
C SER A 115 12.75 15.76 -6.29
N VAL A 116 12.60 14.46 -5.99
CA VAL A 116 11.49 13.94 -5.17
C VAL A 116 11.94 13.79 -3.71
N ILE A 117 11.90 14.89 -2.98
CA ILE A 117 12.33 14.94 -1.57
C ILE A 117 11.15 15.29 -0.64
N PRO A 118 11.16 14.88 0.63
CA PRO A 118 10.14 15.26 1.59
C PRO A 118 9.98 16.79 1.67
N GLY A 119 8.74 17.27 1.57
CA GLY A 119 8.38 18.69 1.52
C GLY A 119 8.22 19.24 0.11
N SER A 120 8.57 18.49 -0.94
CA SER A 120 8.33 18.90 -2.34
C SER A 120 6.89 18.65 -2.78
N ILE A 121 6.36 19.57 -3.61
CA ILE A 121 4.98 19.49 -4.14
C ILE A 121 5.03 19.07 -5.61
N TRP A 122 4.42 17.92 -5.91
CA TRP A 122 4.39 17.29 -7.24
C TRP A 122 3.03 17.34 -7.93
N ALA A 123 2.13 18.21 -7.47
CA ALA A 123 0.87 18.46 -8.17
C ALA A 123 1.10 18.93 -9.63
N GLU A 124 0.22 18.53 -10.56
CA GLU A 124 0.33 18.90 -12.00
C GLU A 124 0.52 20.39 -12.24
N LYS A 125 -0.20 21.22 -11.49
CA LYS A 125 -0.10 22.70 -11.58
C LYS A 125 1.26 23.30 -11.20
N VAL A 126 2.15 22.47 -10.61
CA VAL A 126 3.50 22.87 -10.15
C VAL A 126 4.57 22.19 -10.98
N CYS A 127 4.51 20.85 -11.05
CA CYS A 127 5.53 20.01 -11.68
C CYS A 127 5.08 19.40 -13.02
N GLY A 128 3.97 19.89 -13.60
CA GLY A 128 3.46 19.36 -14.87
C GLY A 128 3.02 17.91 -14.75
N THR A 129 2.79 17.25 -15.88
CA THR A 129 2.46 15.82 -15.92
C THR A 129 3.59 14.99 -15.33
N ASN A 130 3.29 14.24 -14.29
CA ASN A 130 4.16 13.31 -13.57
C ASN A 130 3.30 12.24 -12.88
N GLY A 131 3.89 11.13 -12.42
CA GLY A 131 3.13 10.03 -11.82
C GLY A 131 2.29 10.43 -10.61
N LEU A 132 2.87 11.15 -9.64
CA LEU A 132 2.17 11.62 -8.45
C LEU A 132 1.01 12.55 -8.81
N GLY A 133 1.29 13.63 -9.55
CA GLY A 133 0.30 14.65 -9.91
C GLY A 133 -0.84 14.08 -10.75
N LEU A 134 -0.54 13.22 -11.73
CA LEU A 134 -1.53 12.57 -12.56
C LEU A 134 -2.42 11.62 -11.75
N SER A 135 -1.84 10.85 -10.82
CA SER A 135 -2.59 9.95 -9.95
C SER A 135 -3.51 10.70 -8.97
N VAL A 136 -3.10 11.90 -8.52
CA VAL A 136 -3.96 12.81 -7.72
C VAL A 136 -5.18 13.24 -8.54
N GLU A 137 -4.98 13.71 -9.77
CA GLU A 137 -6.06 14.23 -10.63
C GLU A 137 -7.04 13.13 -11.08
N LEU A 138 -6.51 11.98 -11.51
CA LEU A 138 -7.32 10.89 -12.06
C LEU A 138 -7.90 9.94 -11.01
N LYS A 139 -7.37 9.96 -9.78
CA LYS A 139 -7.72 9.03 -8.69
C LYS A 139 -7.64 7.56 -9.10
N LYS A 140 -6.70 7.25 -9.98
CA LYS A 140 -6.43 5.88 -10.48
C LYS A 140 -4.93 5.63 -10.59
N PRO A 141 -4.49 4.36 -10.64
CA PRO A 141 -3.08 4.03 -10.91
C PRO A 141 -2.63 4.57 -12.26
N THR A 142 -1.42 5.13 -12.31
CA THR A 142 -0.85 5.79 -13.49
C THR A 142 0.59 5.37 -13.73
N ILE A 143 0.99 5.39 -15.00
CA ILE A 143 2.38 5.35 -15.44
C ILE A 143 2.64 6.65 -16.19
N VAL A 144 3.76 7.30 -15.91
CA VAL A 144 4.28 8.42 -16.69
C VAL A 144 5.74 8.15 -16.97
N SER A 145 6.11 7.94 -18.22
CA SER A 145 7.41 7.42 -18.61
C SER A 145 8.10 8.31 -19.63
N GLY A 146 9.34 8.69 -19.36
CA GLY A 146 10.17 9.41 -20.32
C GLY A 146 9.52 10.70 -20.83
N LYS A 147 9.35 10.80 -22.14
CA LYS A 147 8.79 11.98 -22.82
C LYS A 147 7.32 12.29 -22.50
N GLU A 148 6.61 11.39 -21.81
CA GLU A 148 5.25 11.63 -21.32
C GLU A 148 5.24 12.67 -20.19
N HIS A 149 6.37 12.86 -19.48
CA HIS A 149 6.51 13.96 -18.53
C HIS A 149 6.40 15.29 -19.25
N PHE A 150 5.66 16.21 -18.64
CA PHE A 150 5.47 17.54 -19.23
C PHE A 150 6.78 18.31 -19.40
N PHE A 151 7.60 18.39 -18.33
CA PHE A 151 8.89 19.07 -18.38
C PHE A 151 9.97 18.19 -19.00
N ILE A 152 10.78 18.78 -19.89
CA ILE A 152 11.94 18.12 -20.52
C ILE A 152 12.95 17.67 -19.44
N ALA A 153 13.08 18.42 -18.37
CA ALA A 153 13.96 18.07 -17.24
C ALA A 153 13.64 16.70 -16.61
N HIS A 154 12.39 16.20 -16.79
CA HIS A 154 11.96 14.91 -16.24
C HIS A 154 11.92 13.75 -17.27
N GLU A 155 12.40 13.98 -18.50
CA GLU A 155 12.32 12.96 -19.57
C GLU A 155 13.09 11.67 -19.31
N LYS A 156 14.00 11.66 -18.35
CA LYS A 156 14.76 10.45 -17.97
C LYS A 156 14.07 9.60 -16.92
N ILE A 157 12.98 10.10 -16.34
CA ILE A 157 12.31 9.47 -15.21
C ILE A 157 11.15 8.62 -15.72
N SER A 158 10.90 7.48 -15.06
CA SER A 158 9.66 6.70 -15.16
C SER A 158 9.03 6.64 -13.77
N CYS A 159 7.75 6.99 -13.68
CA CYS A 159 6.96 7.05 -12.45
C CYS A 159 5.80 6.06 -12.52
N PHE A 160 5.58 5.35 -11.42
CA PHE A 160 4.53 4.35 -11.26
C PHE A 160 3.75 4.68 -9.99
N ALA A 161 2.62 5.35 -10.13
CA ALA A 161 1.87 5.86 -9.01
C ALA A 161 0.53 5.16 -8.82
N SER A 162 0.08 5.03 -7.59
CA SER A 162 -1.25 4.51 -7.25
C SER A 162 -1.82 5.26 -6.04
N PRO A 163 -3.09 5.69 -6.09
CA PRO A 163 -3.74 6.33 -4.97
C PRO A 163 -4.03 5.31 -3.86
N ILE A 164 -4.02 5.79 -2.62
CA ILE A 164 -4.56 5.09 -1.46
C ILE A 164 -5.98 5.62 -1.26
N ILE A 165 -6.97 4.75 -1.42
CA ILE A 165 -8.39 5.10 -1.30
C ILE A 165 -8.92 4.59 0.04
N ASN A 166 -9.48 5.46 0.85
CA ASN A 166 -10.09 5.05 2.10
C ASN A 166 -11.45 4.36 1.88
N TYR A 167 -12.03 3.84 2.97
CA TYR A 167 -13.35 3.18 2.96
C TYR A 167 -14.51 4.09 2.50
N ASP A 168 -14.36 5.42 2.56
CA ASP A 168 -15.34 6.39 2.06
C ASP A 168 -15.14 6.71 0.56
N GLY A 169 -14.16 6.09 -0.10
CA GLY A 169 -13.83 6.34 -1.50
C GLY A 169 -13.00 7.61 -1.75
N LYS A 170 -12.45 8.21 -0.69
CA LYS A 170 -11.59 9.40 -0.81
C LYS A 170 -10.13 8.99 -0.95
N THR A 171 -9.41 9.65 -1.85
CA THR A 171 -7.95 9.56 -1.90
C THR A 171 -7.37 10.25 -0.67
N ILE A 172 -6.49 9.56 0.05
CA ILE A 172 -5.83 10.04 1.28
C ILE A 172 -4.32 10.12 1.15
N GLY A 173 -3.80 9.78 -0.03
CA GLY A 173 -2.39 9.86 -0.38
C GLY A 173 -2.09 9.05 -1.61
N ILE A 174 -0.86 9.14 -2.08
CA ILE A 174 -0.37 8.45 -3.27
C ILE A 174 0.95 7.74 -2.91
N ILE A 175 1.11 6.51 -3.37
CA ILE A 175 2.41 5.83 -3.41
C ILE A 175 2.93 5.91 -4.83
N ASP A 176 4.18 6.33 -4.97
CA ASP A 176 4.89 6.40 -6.24
C ASP A 176 6.22 5.64 -6.14
N ALA A 177 6.54 4.87 -7.15
CA ALA A 177 7.87 4.30 -7.36
C ALA A 177 8.46 4.92 -8.62
N SER A 178 9.57 5.63 -8.49
CA SER A 178 10.23 6.33 -9.58
C SER A 178 11.64 5.83 -9.82
N THR A 179 12.07 5.78 -11.08
CA THR A 179 13.43 5.39 -11.47
C THR A 179 13.88 6.17 -12.71
N ASP A 180 15.18 6.37 -12.85
CA ASP A 180 15.86 6.86 -14.06
C ASP A 180 16.48 5.71 -14.89
N SER A 181 16.21 4.48 -14.53
CA SER A 181 16.71 3.27 -15.17
C SER A 181 15.60 2.56 -15.95
N LYS A 182 16.00 1.68 -16.89
CA LYS A 182 15.04 0.80 -17.57
C LYS A 182 14.31 -0.09 -16.57
N SER A 183 12.99 -0.12 -16.62
CA SER A 183 12.14 -0.86 -15.69
C SER A 183 11.09 -1.70 -16.41
N ARG A 184 10.54 -2.68 -15.68
CA ARG A 184 9.39 -3.47 -16.13
C ARG A 184 8.13 -2.74 -15.70
N GLU A 185 7.67 -1.80 -16.51
CA GLU A 185 6.63 -0.82 -16.16
C GLU A 185 5.37 -1.45 -15.55
N GLN A 186 4.74 -2.42 -16.24
CA GLN A 186 3.53 -3.06 -15.75
C GLN A 186 3.75 -3.88 -14.47
N HIS A 187 4.92 -4.51 -14.34
CA HIS A 187 5.26 -5.25 -13.12
C HIS A 187 5.46 -4.30 -11.94
N THR A 188 6.18 -3.20 -12.15
CA THR A 188 6.39 -2.19 -11.09
C THR A 188 5.07 -1.57 -10.64
N LEU A 189 4.20 -1.16 -11.58
CA LEU A 189 2.87 -0.65 -11.24
C LEU A 189 2.04 -1.68 -10.47
N ALA A 190 2.13 -2.96 -10.84
CA ALA A 190 1.43 -4.02 -10.12
C ALA A 190 1.87 -4.12 -8.65
N LEU A 191 3.18 -4.01 -8.37
CA LEU A 191 3.70 -4.00 -6.99
C LEU A 191 3.23 -2.76 -6.21
N VAL A 192 3.25 -1.58 -6.83
CA VAL A 192 2.72 -0.35 -6.21
C VAL A 192 1.23 -0.49 -5.88
N LYS A 193 0.43 -1.05 -6.78
CA LYS A 193 -1.00 -1.35 -6.54
C LYS A 193 -1.21 -2.35 -5.41
N LEU A 194 -0.35 -3.35 -5.27
CA LEU A 194 -0.42 -4.30 -4.16
C LEU A 194 -0.12 -3.60 -2.82
N ALA A 195 0.87 -2.73 -2.77
CA ALA A 195 1.18 -1.96 -1.57
C ALA A 195 0.02 -1.04 -1.15
N THR A 196 -0.58 -0.28 -2.11
CA THR A 196 -1.74 0.57 -1.79
C THR A 196 -2.94 -0.24 -1.31
N ARG A 197 -3.25 -1.39 -1.91
CA ARG A 197 -4.32 -2.29 -1.46
C ARG A 197 -4.07 -2.86 -0.06
N SER A 198 -2.82 -3.19 0.27
CA SER A 198 -2.44 -3.62 1.62
C SER A 198 -2.71 -2.52 2.65
N ILE A 199 -2.33 -1.29 2.34
CA ILE A 199 -2.60 -0.11 3.18
C ILE A 199 -4.11 0.09 3.36
N GLU A 200 -4.89 0.09 2.28
CA GLU A 200 -6.35 0.24 2.29
C GLU A 200 -7.02 -0.84 3.16
N THR A 201 -6.58 -2.09 3.03
CA THR A 201 -7.06 -3.21 3.85
C THR A 201 -6.78 -3.00 5.34
N LYS A 202 -5.57 -2.59 5.71
CA LYS A 202 -5.19 -2.28 7.10
C LYS A 202 -6.00 -1.13 7.67
N LEU A 203 -6.22 -0.08 6.88
CA LEU A 203 -7.05 1.06 7.27
C LEU A 203 -8.50 0.66 7.49
N PHE A 204 -9.06 -0.18 6.60
CA PHE A 204 -10.41 -0.70 6.72
C PHE A 204 -10.57 -1.51 8.01
N ILE A 205 -9.70 -2.48 8.24
CA ILE A 205 -9.73 -3.33 9.45
C ILE A 205 -9.60 -2.48 10.72
N LYS A 206 -8.70 -1.51 10.73
CA LYS A 206 -8.51 -0.60 11.87
C LYS A 206 -9.78 0.23 12.14
N LYS A 207 -10.41 0.76 11.09
CA LYS A 207 -11.62 1.59 11.22
C LYS A 207 -12.79 0.81 11.77
N PHE A 208 -12.99 -0.43 11.30
CA PHE A 208 -14.13 -1.26 11.64
C PHE A 208 -13.77 -2.38 12.64
N SER A 209 -12.76 -2.15 13.49
CA SER A 209 -12.25 -3.16 14.44
C SER A 209 -13.29 -3.65 15.45
N ASN A 210 -14.34 -2.87 15.71
CA ASN A 210 -15.44 -3.22 16.61
C ASN A 210 -16.60 -3.94 15.90
N GLU A 211 -16.53 -4.09 14.58
CA GLU A 211 -17.56 -4.70 13.75
C GLU A 211 -17.15 -6.12 13.31
N LEU A 212 -18.11 -6.91 12.87
CA LEU A 212 -17.80 -8.16 12.19
C LEU A 212 -17.31 -7.85 10.78
N ILE A 213 -16.02 -8.06 10.53
CA ILE A 213 -15.45 -7.89 9.19
C ILE A 213 -15.48 -9.23 8.47
N LEU A 214 -16.12 -9.28 7.31
CA LEU A 214 -16.15 -10.42 6.40
C LEU A 214 -15.25 -10.20 5.20
N SER A 215 -14.43 -11.21 4.90
CA SER A 215 -13.71 -11.33 3.63
C SER A 215 -14.50 -12.23 2.70
N PHE A 216 -14.72 -11.82 1.45
CA PHE A 216 -15.40 -12.65 0.47
C PHE A 216 -14.77 -12.54 -0.92
N HIS A 217 -14.89 -13.64 -1.70
CA HIS A 217 -14.42 -13.71 -3.08
C HIS A 217 -15.14 -14.84 -3.83
N PRO A 218 -15.37 -14.76 -5.16
CA PRO A 218 -15.93 -15.87 -5.95
C PRO A 218 -15.09 -17.16 -5.90
N ARG A 219 -13.80 -17.06 -5.58
CA ARG A 219 -12.89 -18.21 -5.43
C ARG A 219 -12.31 -18.24 -4.01
N SER A 220 -12.39 -19.38 -3.35
CA SER A 220 -11.94 -19.57 -1.95
C SER A 220 -10.45 -19.29 -1.76
N GLU A 221 -9.62 -19.57 -2.77
CA GLU A 221 -8.16 -19.40 -2.74
C GLU A 221 -7.73 -17.95 -2.55
N TYR A 222 -8.59 -17.00 -2.94
CA TYR A 222 -8.31 -15.57 -2.83
C TYR A 222 -8.71 -14.96 -1.49
N LEU A 223 -9.38 -15.70 -0.59
CA LEU A 223 -9.84 -15.19 0.71
C LEU A 223 -8.71 -14.69 1.63
N SER A 224 -7.49 -15.19 1.43
CA SER A 224 -6.28 -14.77 2.17
C SER A 224 -5.44 -13.71 1.45
N THR A 225 -5.92 -13.15 0.35
CA THR A 225 -5.19 -12.16 -0.45
C THR A 225 -5.71 -10.73 -0.20
N THR A 226 -4.98 -9.73 -0.64
CA THR A 226 -5.42 -8.32 -0.60
C THR A 226 -6.46 -7.97 -1.66
N SER A 227 -6.86 -8.92 -2.51
CA SER A 227 -7.86 -8.72 -3.58
C SER A 227 -9.28 -9.05 -3.15
N VAL A 228 -9.51 -9.41 -1.90
CA VAL A 228 -10.85 -9.76 -1.36
C VAL A 228 -11.76 -8.55 -1.24
N GLY A 229 -13.06 -8.79 -1.39
CA GLY A 229 -14.10 -7.89 -0.91
C GLY A 229 -14.15 -7.93 0.62
N LEU A 230 -14.18 -6.76 1.26
CA LEU A 230 -14.37 -6.62 2.70
C LEU A 230 -15.69 -5.93 2.97
N LEU A 231 -16.50 -6.53 3.84
CA LEU A 231 -17.72 -5.94 4.41
C LEU A 231 -17.56 -5.84 5.93
N ALA A 232 -17.84 -4.68 6.48
CA ALA A 232 -18.00 -4.49 7.92
C ALA A 232 -19.48 -4.49 8.26
N ILE A 233 -19.92 -5.37 9.17
CA ILE A 233 -21.30 -5.61 9.51
C ILE A 233 -21.49 -5.41 11.01
N ASN A 234 -22.47 -4.59 11.40
CA ASN A 234 -22.80 -4.37 12.81
C ASN A 234 -23.61 -5.53 13.41
N GLY A 235 -23.92 -5.45 14.71
CA GLY A 235 -24.69 -6.47 15.42
C GLY A 235 -26.10 -6.74 14.87
N ASP A 236 -26.68 -5.78 14.14
CA ASP A 236 -28.03 -5.86 13.53
C ASP A 236 -27.99 -6.44 12.11
N GLY A 237 -26.81 -6.83 11.61
CA GLY A 237 -26.66 -7.35 10.25
C GLY A 237 -26.62 -6.27 9.17
N VAL A 238 -26.43 -5.00 9.55
CA VAL A 238 -26.33 -3.88 8.60
C VAL A 238 -24.88 -3.68 8.18
N VAL A 239 -24.64 -3.51 6.88
CA VAL A 239 -23.33 -3.20 6.30
C VAL A 239 -23.00 -1.73 6.60
N VAL A 240 -22.01 -1.50 7.46
CA VAL A 240 -21.53 -0.17 7.86
C VAL A 240 -20.28 0.26 7.07
N GLY A 241 -19.68 -0.66 6.33
CA GLY A 241 -18.51 -0.38 5.49
C GLY A 241 -18.27 -1.44 4.43
N ALA A 242 -17.74 -1.01 3.28
CA ALA A 242 -17.33 -1.88 2.18
C ALA A 242 -16.07 -1.32 1.53
N ASN A 243 -15.07 -2.17 1.24
CA ASN A 243 -13.88 -1.74 0.50
C ASN A 243 -14.18 -1.65 -1.02
N THR A 244 -13.26 -1.09 -1.79
CA THR A 244 -13.41 -0.92 -3.24
C THR A 244 -13.63 -2.27 -3.95
N SER A 245 -12.94 -3.34 -3.55
CA SER A 245 -13.13 -4.68 -4.12
C SER A 245 -14.54 -5.20 -3.87
N ALA A 246 -15.10 -5.01 -2.67
CA ALA A 246 -16.47 -5.38 -2.36
C ALA A 246 -17.48 -4.62 -3.22
N LYS A 247 -17.31 -3.31 -3.38
CA LYS A 247 -18.17 -2.48 -4.22
C LYS A 247 -18.17 -2.92 -5.69
N ILE A 248 -16.99 -3.33 -6.21
CA ILE A 248 -16.87 -3.85 -7.57
C ILE A 248 -17.56 -5.21 -7.70
N MET A 249 -17.30 -6.15 -6.78
CA MET A 249 -17.85 -7.51 -6.83
C MET A 249 -19.35 -7.56 -6.66
N LEU A 250 -19.92 -6.62 -5.89
CA LEU A 250 -21.35 -6.51 -5.61
C LEU A 250 -22.00 -5.37 -6.41
N HIS A 251 -21.35 -4.91 -7.48
CA HIS A 251 -21.88 -3.84 -8.33
C HIS A 251 -23.21 -4.23 -8.94
N GLY A 252 -24.18 -3.31 -8.88
CA GLY A 252 -25.53 -3.51 -9.42
C GLY A 252 -26.52 -4.17 -8.44
N LEU A 253 -26.05 -4.60 -7.24
CA LEU A 253 -26.98 -5.13 -6.24
C LEU A 253 -27.69 -4.01 -5.48
N VAL A 254 -26.92 -3.13 -4.79
CA VAL A 254 -27.46 -2.02 -3.98
C VAL A 254 -26.34 -1.02 -3.64
N ASP A 255 -26.69 0.16 -3.14
CA ASP A 255 -25.72 1.00 -2.41
C ASP A 255 -25.40 0.31 -1.09
N LEU A 256 -24.18 -0.25 -1.02
CA LEU A 256 -23.73 -1.09 0.10
C LEU A 256 -23.63 -0.36 1.46
N LYS A 257 -23.89 0.94 1.49
CA LYS A 257 -23.84 1.70 2.74
C LYS A 257 -25.20 1.68 3.42
N ASN A 258 -25.22 1.20 4.67
CA ASN A 258 -26.43 1.02 5.49
C ASN A 258 -27.43 -0.02 4.93
N GLU A 259 -26.97 -0.91 4.05
CA GLU A 259 -27.82 -1.98 3.54
C GLU A 259 -27.78 -3.19 4.48
N ASN A 260 -28.91 -3.90 4.58
CA ASN A 260 -28.94 -5.13 5.38
C ASN A 260 -28.29 -6.28 4.60
N PHE A 261 -27.53 -7.12 5.30
CA PHE A 261 -26.90 -8.31 4.72
C PHE A 261 -27.90 -9.20 3.98
N ASN A 262 -29.11 -9.35 4.53
CA ASN A 262 -30.17 -10.17 3.95
C ASN A 262 -30.73 -9.60 2.62
N ASN A 263 -30.51 -8.33 2.33
CA ASN A 263 -30.87 -7.72 1.05
C ASN A 263 -29.77 -7.90 -0.02
N ILE A 264 -28.58 -8.27 0.38
CA ILE A 264 -27.44 -8.54 -0.53
C ILE A 264 -27.38 -10.03 -0.85
N PHE A 265 -27.53 -10.88 0.18
CA PHE A 265 -27.36 -12.33 0.08
C PHE A 265 -28.65 -13.07 0.42
N THR A 266 -28.85 -14.21 -0.24
CA THR A 266 -30.03 -15.09 -0.02
C THR A 266 -30.00 -15.81 1.32
N ASN A 267 -28.82 -15.99 1.92
CA ASN A 267 -28.64 -16.56 3.24
C ASN A 267 -28.93 -15.51 4.31
N SER A 268 -29.76 -15.83 5.32
CA SER A 268 -29.98 -14.88 6.41
C SER A 268 -28.72 -14.74 7.27
N PHE A 269 -28.41 -13.52 7.69
CA PHE A 269 -27.25 -13.23 8.54
C PHE A 269 -27.26 -14.07 9.82
N SER A 270 -28.42 -14.15 10.49
CA SER A 270 -28.59 -14.92 11.73
C SER A 270 -28.29 -16.41 11.57
N SER A 271 -28.58 -17.00 10.39
CA SER A 271 -28.33 -18.42 10.15
C SER A 271 -26.85 -18.76 9.98
N ILE A 272 -26.03 -17.81 9.50
CA ILE A 272 -24.61 -18.05 9.21
C ILE A 272 -23.66 -17.39 10.21
N ALA A 273 -24.16 -16.51 11.07
CA ALA A 273 -23.35 -15.73 12.01
C ALA A 273 -22.47 -16.60 12.92
N SER A 274 -23.03 -17.68 13.49
CA SER A 274 -22.28 -18.61 14.35
C SER A 274 -21.12 -19.28 13.61
N ASP A 275 -21.35 -19.73 12.38
CA ASP A 275 -20.32 -20.38 11.58
C ASP A 275 -19.21 -19.40 11.18
N LEU A 276 -19.57 -18.14 10.84
CA LEU A 276 -18.62 -17.07 10.55
C LEU A 276 -17.76 -16.71 11.77
N LEU A 277 -18.37 -16.61 12.96
CA LEU A 277 -17.64 -16.35 14.20
C LEU A 277 -16.65 -17.48 14.54
N ASN A 278 -16.94 -18.71 14.12
CA ASN A 278 -16.04 -19.87 14.25
C ASN A 278 -15.02 -19.98 13.09
N ASN A 279 -14.86 -18.93 12.27
CA ASN A 279 -13.94 -18.86 11.14
C ASN A 279 -14.18 -19.97 10.07
N LYS A 280 -15.40 -20.45 9.93
CA LYS A 280 -15.75 -21.36 8.84
C LYS A 280 -15.85 -20.60 7.53
N ILE A 281 -15.33 -21.21 6.47
CA ILE A 281 -15.54 -20.71 5.10
C ILE A 281 -16.91 -21.22 4.65
N LEU A 282 -17.79 -20.29 4.28
CA LEU A 282 -19.13 -20.60 3.79
C LEU A 282 -19.23 -20.20 2.33
N LYS A 283 -20.01 -20.95 1.55
CA LYS A 283 -20.44 -20.56 0.22
C LYS A 283 -21.84 -19.98 0.32
N ILE A 284 -22.00 -18.72 -0.06
CA ILE A 284 -23.29 -18.03 -0.05
C ILE A 284 -23.60 -17.48 -1.45
N THR A 285 -24.84 -17.16 -1.72
CA THR A 285 -25.30 -16.67 -3.01
C THR A 285 -25.93 -15.28 -2.83
N ASP A 286 -25.62 -14.35 -3.72
CA ASP A 286 -26.27 -13.05 -3.76
C ASP A 286 -27.64 -13.12 -4.47
N HIS A 287 -28.41 -12.05 -4.38
CA HIS A 287 -29.74 -11.98 -4.99
C HIS A 287 -29.73 -11.92 -6.53
N LEU A 288 -28.55 -11.75 -7.16
CA LEU A 288 -28.36 -11.86 -8.62
C LEU A 288 -27.96 -13.27 -9.05
N GLY A 289 -27.82 -14.21 -8.09
CA GLY A 289 -27.49 -15.61 -8.36
C GLY A 289 -26.00 -15.91 -8.40
N SER A 290 -25.12 -14.94 -8.13
CA SER A 290 -23.66 -15.16 -8.06
C SER A 290 -23.28 -15.79 -6.72
N SER A 291 -22.43 -16.81 -6.75
CA SER A 291 -21.92 -17.46 -5.53
C SER A 291 -20.56 -16.91 -5.13
N VAL A 292 -20.40 -16.65 -3.84
CA VAL A 292 -19.13 -16.23 -3.24
C VAL A 292 -18.80 -17.08 -2.02
N PHE A 293 -17.51 -17.24 -1.75
CA PHE A 293 -17.01 -17.79 -0.49
C PHE A 293 -16.79 -16.65 0.48
N VAL A 294 -17.24 -16.81 1.71
CA VAL A 294 -17.14 -15.82 2.77
C VAL A 294 -16.53 -16.43 4.02
N VAL A 295 -15.72 -15.65 4.71
CA VAL A 295 -15.12 -16.00 6.00
C VAL A 295 -14.97 -14.74 6.84
N LYS A 296 -14.98 -14.88 8.17
CA LYS A 296 -14.57 -13.79 9.06
C LYS A 296 -13.14 -13.36 8.72
N SER A 297 -12.95 -12.09 8.48
CA SER A 297 -11.61 -11.54 8.21
C SER A 297 -10.73 -11.76 9.43
N GLN A 298 -9.60 -12.44 9.26
CA GLN A 298 -8.54 -12.47 10.25
C GLN A 298 -7.76 -11.16 10.12
N ASN A 299 -7.30 -10.57 11.23
CA ASN A 299 -6.51 -9.35 11.22
C ASN A 299 -5.29 -9.51 10.30
N PHE A 300 -5.34 -8.88 9.10
CA PHE A 300 -4.17 -8.71 8.25
C PHE A 300 -3.24 -7.69 8.94
N GLY A 301 -2.34 -8.14 9.77
CA GLY A 301 -1.46 -7.23 10.51
C GLY A 301 -0.94 -7.82 11.81
N GLU A 302 -1.70 -8.69 12.44
CA GLU A 302 -1.17 -9.82 13.13
C GLU A 302 -1.08 -10.97 12.11
N SER A 303 -0.01 -11.04 11.32
CA SER A 303 0.62 -12.32 11.21
C SER A 303 0.95 -12.68 12.69
N LYS A 304 -0.01 -13.29 13.37
CA LYS A 304 0.30 -14.64 13.82
C LYS A 304 0.82 -15.28 12.54
N ILE A 305 2.14 -15.20 12.29
CA ILE A 305 2.83 -16.43 12.10
C ILE A 305 1.99 -17.33 13.01
N LYS A 306 1.08 -18.15 12.44
CA LYS A 306 0.91 -19.43 13.04
C LYS A 306 2.38 -19.79 13.21
N GLU A 307 2.92 -19.48 14.35
CA GLU A 307 3.58 -20.53 15.01
C GLU A 307 2.61 -21.65 14.72
N THR A 308 2.87 -22.38 13.64
CA THR A 308 2.69 -23.80 13.69
C THR A 308 3.19 -24.02 15.08
N ASN A 309 2.24 -24.16 16.00
CA ASN A 309 2.42 -24.87 17.23
C ASN A 309 2.65 -26.34 16.82
N THR A 310 3.67 -26.62 16.06
CA THR A 310 4.83 -27.26 16.63
C THR A 310 5.16 -26.35 17.79
N SER A 311 4.46 -26.59 18.90
CA SER A 311 4.94 -26.25 20.21
C SER A 311 6.37 -26.76 20.20
N ASN A 312 7.33 -25.92 19.76
CA ASN A 312 8.63 -25.92 20.32
C ASN A 312 8.40 -25.44 21.76
N LYS A 313 7.66 -26.29 22.51
CA LYS A 313 7.83 -26.40 23.93
C LYS A 313 9.32 -26.57 24.02
N THR A 314 10.03 -25.50 24.30
CA THR A 314 11.45 -25.53 24.53
C THR A 314 11.58 -26.34 25.80
N TYR A 315 11.68 -27.65 25.61
CA TYR A 315 11.81 -28.58 26.72
C TYR A 315 13.18 -28.36 27.32
N ALA A 316 13.25 -28.36 28.65
CA ALA A 316 14.53 -28.41 29.32
C ALA A 316 15.33 -29.61 28.80
N CYS A 317 16.64 -29.45 28.65
CA CYS A 317 17.54 -30.56 28.27
C CYS A 317 17.39 -31.73 29.30
N LYS A 318 17.79 -32.93 28.90
CA LYS A 318 17.60 -34.13 29.71
C LYS A 318 18.15 -33.97 31.15
N SER A 319 19.25 -33.23 31.31
CA SER A 319 19.90 -32.99 32.63
C SER A 319 19.22 -31.92 33.50
N CYS A 320 18.23 -31.18 32.99
CA CYS A 320 17.54 -30.10 33.71
C CYS A 320 16.06 -30.40 34.03
N LYS A 321 15.59 -31.60 33.74
CA LYS A 321 14.18 -31.98 33.95
C LYS A 321 13.75 -32.08 35.40
N ASP A 322 14.68 -32.32 36.30
CA ASP A 322 14.40 -32.81 37.66
C ASP A 322 14.07 -31.71 38.69
N THR A 323 14.33 -30.44 38.40
CA THR A 323 13.96 -29.33 39.30
C THR A 323 13.36 -28.18 38.52
N LYS A 324 12.29 -27.57 39.08
CA LYS A 324 11.54 -26.45 38.45
C LYS A 324 12.45 -25.27 38.07
N ILE A 325 13.35 -24.86 38.98
CA ILE A 325 14.28 -23.73 38.77
C ILE A 325 15.31 -24.00 37.65
N LYS A 326 15.89 -25.23 37.62
CA LYS A 326 16.82 -25.62 36.54
C LYS A 326 16.11 -25.70 35.20
N ARG A 327 14.85 -26.18 35.20
CA ARG A 327 14.01 -26.26 34.00
C ARG A 327 13.70 -24.90 33.41
N GLU A 328 13.25 -23.94 34.22
CA GLU A 328 12.94 -22.57 33.77
C GLU A 328 14.18 -21.87 33.21
N LYS A 329 15.33 -21.97 33.91
CA LYS A 329 16.59 -21.41 33.47
C LYS A 329 17.09 -22.04 32.13
N CYS A 330 16.93 -23.35 31.99
CA CYS A 330 17.29 -24.07 30.77
C CYS A 330 16.39 -23.68 29.60
N VAL A 331 15.08 -23.55 29.81
CA VAL A 331 14.13 -23.10 28.79
C VAL A 331 14.47 -21.68 28.32
N LEU A 332 14.79 -20.77 29.27
CA LEU A 332 15.22 -19.38 28.92
C LEU A 332 16.50 -19.36 28.10
N ILE A 333 17.49 -20.18 28.43
CA ILE A 333 18.75 -20.26 27.66
C ILE A 333 18.49 -20.77 26.25
N ARG A 334 17.66 -21.79 26.09
CA ARG A 334 17.34 -22.37 24.77
C ARG A 334 16.49 -21.45 23.92
N SER A 335 15.50 -20.77 24.50
CA SER A 335 14.68 -19.80 23.77
C SER A 335 15.51 -18.62 23.26
N THR A 336 16.37 -18.04 24.14
CA THR A 336 17.25 -16.93 23.75
C THR A 336 18.27 -17.34 22.68
N PHE A 337 18.77 -18.59 22.72
CA PHE A 337 19.65 -19.08 21.66
C PHE A 337 18.89 -19.24 20.33
N LEU A 338 17.68 -19.78 20.35
CA LEU A 338 16.83 -19.91 19.16
C LEU A 338 16.48 -18.55 18.52
N GLU A 339 16.19 -17.53 19.35
CA GLU A 339 15.93 -16.16 18.88
C GLU A 339 17.17 -15.51 18.22
N THR A 340 18.34 -15.71 18.82
CA THR A 340 19.56 -15.00 18.37
C THR A 340 20.35 -15.77 17.32
N ASN A 341 20.15 -17.09 17.25
CA ASN A 341 20.91 -18.07 16.47
C ASN A 341 22.44 -17.86 16.56
N ASN A 342 22.91 -17.27 17.66
CA ASN A 342 24.31 -16.93 17.90
C ASN A 342 24.66 -17.04 19.39
N ILE A 343 25.54 -17.98 19.70
CA ILE A 343 25.96 -18.29 21.07
C ILE A 343 26.60 -17.07 21.77
N SER A 344 27.39 -16.27 21.08
CA SER A 344 28.06 -15.10 21.65
C SER A 344 27.07 -13.97 21.99
N VAL A 345 26.02 -13.82 21.18
CA VAL A 345 24.93 -12.85 21.41
C VAL A 345 24.05 -13.33 22.57
N ALA A 346 23.65 -14.61 22.56
CA ALA A 346 22.85 -15.21 23.62
C ALA A 346 23.59 -15.17 25.00
N SER A 347 24.89 -15.45 25.00
CA SER A 347 25.77 -15.36 26.17
C SER A 347 25.77 -13.97 26.79
N ARG A 348 25.94 -12.92 25.97
CA ARG A 348 25.88 -11.51 26.42
C ARG A 348 24.50 -11.10 26.92
N LYS A 349 23.43 -11.48 26.19
CA LYS A 349 22.05 -11.15 26.54
C LYS A 349 21.62 -11.74 27.87
N LEU A 350 22.11 -12.95 28.20
CA LEU A 350 21.75 -13.68 29.41
C LEU A 350 22.76 -13.52 30.58
N GLY A 351 23.89 -12.87 30.34
CA GLY A 351 24.96 -12.75 31.36
C GLY A 351 25.56 -14.09 31.79
N VAL A 352 25.57 -15.13 30.90
CA VAL A 352 26.10 -16.46 31.20
C VAL A 352 27.26 -16.80 30.27
N SER A 353 28.13 -17.73 30.70
CA SER A 353 29.25 -18.16 29.85
C SER A 353 28.78 -18.90 28.60
N ARG A 354 29.55 -18.83 27.51
CA ARG A 354 29.29 -19.60 26.29
C ARG A 354 29.22 -21.11 26.57
N THR A 355 30.08 -21.61 27.49
CA THR A 355 30.07 -22.98 27.93
C THR A 355 28.75 -23.36 28.59
N THR A 356 28.14 -22.45 29.34
CA THR A 356 26.82 -22.65 29.92
C THR A 356 25.75 -22.81 28.83
N ILE A 357 25.79 -22.00 27.78
CA ILE A 357 24.84 -22.13 26.67
C ILE A 357 25.01 -23.49 25.99
N TYR A 358 26.23 -23.89 25.65
CA TYR A 358 26.52 -25.20 25.04
C TYR A 358 25.93 -26.38 25.85
N LYS A 359 26.01 -26.33 27.17
CA LYS A 359 25.46 -27.40 28.05
C LYS A 359 23.94 -27.56 27.96
N HIS A 360 23.22 -26.54 27.48
CA HIS A 360 21.77 -26.52 27.42
C HIS A 360 21.18 -26.67 26.03
N ILE A 361 21.97 -26.46 24.95
CA ILE A 361 21.52 -26.57 23.57
C ILE A 361 21.78 -27.92 22.91
N ASN A 362 22.71 -28.72 23.48
CA ASN A 362 22.98 -30.10 23.06
C ASN A 362 22.03 -31.12 23.69
#